data_b56252314a8e98d76cb0e191e795da2f
#
_entry.id   b56252314a8e98d76cb0e191e795da2f
#
_cell.length_a   1.000
_cell.length_b   1.000
_cell.length_c   1.000
_cell.angle_alpha   90.00
_cell.angle_beta   90.00
_cell.angle_gamma   90.00
#
_symmetry.space_group_name_H-M   'P 1'
#
loop_
_entity.id
_entity.type
_entity.pdbx_description
1 polymer ?
#
loop_
_entity_poly.entity_id
_entity_poly.type
_entity_poly.pdbx_seq_one_letter_code
_entity_poly.pdbx_strand_id
1 'polypeptide(L)'
;MLPKSLAEPEVVEMLERAGMAASHPQAKATELRDCAILELLYAGGLRVSEVTALSTGDLAMDAGRVHVRGKGDKERIVPLGRTALESLDEYMRLGRPHLARISSARKANAARQDGTRLFLSLRGMPLTRQWVWHLVKMAKTGASPHKLRHSCATHMVEHGADLRSVQLILGHADISTTQVYTHLALGRLKEVHRTHHPRATRSEAETSALLEPAEELERASIRTSFKEKK
;
A
#
# COMPACT_ATOMS: atom_id res chain seq x y z
N MET A 1 13.52 23.71 -10.24
CA MET A 1 12.28 23.71 -9.44
C MET A 1 12.01 22.28 -8.97
N LEU A 2 11.87 22.06 -7.68
CA LEU A 2 11.40 20.78 -7.15
C LEU A 2 9.93 20.58 -7.59
N PRO A 3 9.52 19.37 -8.03
CA PRO A 3 8.14 19.11 -8.37
C PRO A 3 7.26 19.34 -7.13
N LYS A 4 6.20 20.15 -7.27
CA LYS A 4 5.25 20.40 -6.18
C LYS A 4 4.66 19.06 -5.73
N SER A 5 4.61 18.82 -4.41
CA SER A 5 3.87 17.71 -3.80
C SER A 5 2.40 17.79 -4.22
N LEU A 6 1.71 16.65 -4.21
CA LEU A 6 0.25 16.63 -4.23
C LEU A 6 -0.24 17.06 -2.85
N ALA A 7 -1.36 17.75 -2.79
CA ALA A 7 -1.99 18.05 -1.50
C ALA A 7 -2.51 16.75 -0.84
N GLU A 8 -2.51 16.70 0.48
CA GLU A 8 -2.94 15.50 1.21
C GLU A 8 -4.35 15.05 0.82
N PRO A 9 -5.39 15.92 0.76
CA PRO A 9 -6.72 15.52 0.31
C PRO A 9 -6.73 14.89 -1.09
N GLU A 10 -5.86 15.35 -1.98
CA GLU A 10 -5.76 14.81 -3.34
C GLU A 10 -5.21 13.37 -3.34
N VAL A 11 -4.27 13.08 -2.45
CA VAL A 11 -3.70 11.73 -2.31
C VAL A 11 -4.71 10.81 -1.64
N VAL A 12 -5.38 11.28 -0.57
CA VAL A 12 -6.42 10.53 0.14
C VAL A 12 -7.54 10.16 -0.83
N GLU A 13 -8.12 11.11 -1.57
CA GLU A 13 -9.16 10.83 -2.57
C GLU A 13 -8.73 9.78 -3.60
N MET A 14 -7.47 9.84 -4.07
CA MET A 14 -6.93 8.88 -5.02
C MET A 14 -6.89 7.46 -4.43
N LEU A 15 -6.45 7.34 -3.19
CA LEU A 15 -6.32 6.04 -2.49
C LEU A 15 -7.68 5.48 -2.09
N GLU A 16 -8.61 6.31 -1.63
CA GLU A 16 -9.99 5.90 -1.32
C GLU A 16 -10.73 5.38 -2.55
N ARG A 17 -10.57 6.03 -3.69
CA ARG A 17 -11.14 5.56 -4.95
C ARG A 17 -10.60 4.18 -5.35
N ALA A 18 -9.30 3.96 -5.17
CA ALA A 18 -8.70 2.64 -5.41
C ALA A 18 -9.20 1.61 -4.39
N GLY A 19 -9.35 2.00 -3.12
CA GLY A 19 -9.92 1.18 -2.06
C GLY A 19 -11.36 0.78 -2.34
N MET A 20 -12.22 1.73 -2.75
CA MET A 20 -13.62 1.43 -3.14
C MET A 20 -13.69 0.42 -4.29
N ALA A 21 -12.84 0.55 -5.31
CA ALA A 21 -12.79 -0.41 -6.40
C ALA A 21 -12.35 -1.81 -5.93
N ALA A 22 -11.39 -1.87 -5.02
CA ALA A 22 -10.88 -3.12 -4.44
C ALA A 22 -11.89 -3.78 -3.50
N SER A 23 -12.67 -3.01 -2.75
CA SER A 23 -13.69 -3.51 -1.80
C SER A 23 -15.00 -3.94 -2.45
N HIS A 24 -15.16 -3.73 -3.75
CA HIS A 24 -16.37 -4.17 -4.46
C HIS A 24 -16.47 -5.71 -4.46
N PRO A 25 -17.67 -6.32 -4.23
CA PRO A 25 -17.84 -7.78 -4.19
C PRO A 25 -17.36 -8.51 -5.45
N GLN A 26 -17.31 -7.82 -6.59
CA GLN A 26 -16.82 -8.33 -7.87
C GLN A 26 -15.43 -7.76 -8.23
N ALA A 27 -14.68 -7.28 -7.25
CA ALA A 27 -13.35 -6.71 -7.49
C ALA A 27 -12.44 -7.71 -8.21
N LYS A 28 -11.78 -7.22 -9.25
CA LYS A 28 -10.83 -8.02 -10.00
C LYS A 28 -9.50 -8.13 -9.23
N ALA A 29 -8.79 -9.22 -9.45
CA ALA A 29 -7.45 -9.42 -8.88
C ALA A 29 -6.47 -8.27 -9.19
N THR A 30 -6.70 -7.54 -10.30
CA THR A 30 -5.92 -6.36 -10.66
C THR A 30 -6.29 -5.12 -9.84
N GLU A 31 -7.54 -4.97 -9.44
CA GLU A 31 -8.00 -3.84 -8.61
C GLU A 31 -7.43 -3.98 -7.20
N LEU A 32 -7.47 -5.18 -6.62
CA LEU A 32 -6.79 -5.49 -5.36
C LEU A 32 -5.28 -5.20 -5.42
N ARG A 33 -4.62 -5.63 -6.48
CA ARG A 33 -3.19 -5.37 -6.71
C ARG A 33 -2.90 -3.88 -6.81
N ASP A 34 -3.68 -3.16 -7.60
CA ASP A 34 -3.44 -1.76 -7.91
C ASP A 34 -3.68 -0.88 -6.68
N CYS A 35 -4.70 -1.20 -5.86
CA CYS A 35 -4.91 -0.59 -4.55
C CYS A 35 -3.70 -0.82 -3.64
N ALA A 36 -3.23 -2.06 -3.47
CA ALA A 36 -2.09 -2.39 -2.63
C ALA A 36 -0.79 -1.69 -3.10
N ILE A 37 -0.59 -1.52 -4.42
CA ILE A 37 0.56 -0.78 -4.96
C ILE A 37 0.49 0.71 -4.59
N LEU A 38 -0.67 1.34 -4.78
CA LEU A 38 -0.85 2.76 -4.51
C LEU A 38 -0.68 3.07 -3.01
N GLU A 39 -1.30 2.26 -2.15
CA GLU A 39 -1.14 2.36 -0.70
C GLU A 39 0.34 2.19 -0.30
N LEU A 40 1.03 1.19 -0.82
CA LEU A 40 2.43 0.93 -0.49
C LEU A 40 3.37 2.04 -0.97
N LEU A 41 3.13 2.60 -2.16
CA LEU A 41 3.90 3.73 -2.70
C LEU A 41 3.80 4.95 -1.80
N TYR A 42 2.62 5.25 -1.28
CA TYR A 42 2.41 6.42 -0.42
C TYR A 42 2.78 6.13 1.03
N ALA A 43 2.26 5.07 1.64
CA ALA A 43 2.52 4.74 3.05
C ALA A 43 4.01 4.50 3.35
N GLY A 44 4.72 3.84 2.43
CA GLY A 44 6.13 3.56 2.59
C GLY A 44 7.06 4.56 1.90
N GLY A 45 6.52 5.47 1.10
CA GLY A 45 7.33 6.35 0.26
C GLY A 45 8.29 5.60 -0.65
N LEU A 46 7.92 4.42 -1.15
CA LEU A 46 8.80 3.56 -1.92
C LEU A 46 9.09 4.12 -3.31
N ARG A 47 10.26 3.78 -3.85
CA ARG A 47 10.58 4.03 -5.26
C ARG A 47 9.90 2.98 -6.14
N VAL A 48 9.58 3.34 -7.38
CA VAL A 48 8.98 2.38 -8.35
C VAL A 48 9.82 1.11 -8.50
N SER A 49 11.15 1.27 -8.59
CA SER A 49 12.06 0.14 -8.71
C SER A 49 12.05 -0.77 -7.48
N GLU A 50 11.85 -0.21 -6.30
CA GLU A 50 11.73 -0.94 -5.05
C GLU A 50 10.42 -1.75 -5.06
N VAL A 51 9.29 -1.11 -5.36
CA VAL A 51 7.98 -1.79 -5.42
C VAL A 51 7.98 -2.94 -6.42
N THR A 52 8.54 -2.73 -7.62
CA THR A 52 8.58 -3.80 -8.64
C THR A 52 9.57 -4.92 -8.32
N ALA A 53 10.54 -4.67 -7.44
CA ALA A 53 11.52 -5.66 -7.00
C ALA A 53 11.07 -6.48 -5.80
N LEU A 54 10.05 -6.05 -5.06
CA LEU A 54 9.57 -6.75 -3.86
C LEU A 54 9.20 -8.20 -4.16
N SER A 55 9.55 -9.06 -3.23
CA SER A 55 9.12 -10.46 -3.16
C SER A 55 8.10 -10.65 -2.02
N THR A 56 7.41 -11.77 -2.01
CA THR A 56 6.49 -12.10 -0.90
C THR A 56 7.23 -12.27 0.42
N GLY A 57 8.50 -12.72 0.39
CA GLY A 57 9.33 -12.86 1.58
C GLY A 57 9.82 -11.53 2.19
N ASP A 58 9.70 -10.42 1.45
CA ASP A 58 10.06 -9.11 1.97
C ASP A 58 8.98 -8.50 2.87
N LEU A 59 7.77 -9.10 2.90
CA LEU A 59 6.66 -8.66 3.75
C LEU A 59 6.73 -9.35 5.11
N ALA A 60 6.74 -8.57 6.16
CA ALA A 60 6.55 -9.04 7.54
C ALA A 60 5.22 -8.46 8.07
N MET A 61 4.10 -9.08 7.64
CA MET A 61 2.74 -8.59 7.88
C MET A 61 2.45 -8.46 9.38
N ASP A 62 2.76 -9.50 10.17
CA ASP A 62 2.57 -9.48 11.64
C ASP A 62 3.41 -8.40 12.33
N ALA A 63 4.56 -8.09 11.75
CA ALA A 63 5.43 -7.05 12.25
C ALA A 63 5.10 -5.65 11.68
N GLY A 64 4.12 -5.53 10.77
CA GLY A 64 3.69 -4.27 10.16
C GLY A 64 4.81 -3.56 9.40
N ARG A 65 5.58 -4.29 8.58
CA ARG A 65 6.75 -3.73 7.91
C ARG A 65 7.10 -4.46 6.61
N VAL A 66 7.85 -3.78 5.76
CA VAL A 66 8.41 -4.33 4.53
C VAL A 66 9.93 -4.11 4.49
N HIS A 67 10.66 -5.12 4.03
CA HIS A 67 12.09 -5.02 3.71
C HIS A 67 12.26 -4.50 2.30
N VAL A 68 13.07 -3.47 2.13
CA VAL A 68 13.25 -2.81 0.84
C VAL A 68 14.74 -2.76 0.51
N ARG A 69 15.09 -3.26 -0.68
CA ARG A 69 16.44 -3.13 -1.24
C ARG A 69 16.53 -1.95 -2.19
N GLY A 70 17.44 -1.03 -1.89
CA GLY A 70 17.69 0.16 -2.68
C GLY A 70 18.90 0.01 -3.60
N LYS A 71 19.33 1.13 -4.17
CA LYS A 71 20.54 1.21 -5.01
C LYS A 71 21.79 0.80 -4.21
N GLY A 72 22.61 -0.07 -4.79
CA GLY A 72 23.86 -0.55 -4.15
C GLY A 72 23.61 -1.58 -3.04
N ASP A 73 22.52 -2.34 -3.16
CA ASP A 73 22.12 -3.42 -2.23
C ASP A 73 21.93 -2.94 -0.78
N LYS A 74 21.69 -1.63 -0.61
CA LYS A 74 21.38 -1.08 0.72
C LYS A 74 19.96 -1.47 1.10
N GLU A 75 19.83 -2.20 2.19
CA GLU A 75 18.55 -2.62 2.74
C GLU A 75 18.03 -1.61 3.77
N ARG A 76 16.72 -1.46 3.82
CA ARG A 76 16.04 -0.75 4.88
C ARG A 76 14.72 -1.39 5.22
N ILE A 77 14.26 -1.16 6.44
CA ILE A 77 12.95 -1.57 6.91
C ILE A 77 12.03 -0.34 6.87
N VAL A 78 10.89 -0.51 6.22
CA VAL A 78 9.87 0.54 6.13
C VAL A 78 8.64 0.08 6.91
N PRO A 79 8.23 0.82 7.95
CA PRO A 79 6.98 0.56 8.64
C PRO A 79 5.78 0.85 7.72
N LEU A 80 4.71 0.09 7.87
CA LEU A 80 3.48 0.25 7.12
C LEU A 80 2.32 0.53 8.07
N GLY A 81 1.47 1.46 7.69
CA GLY A 81 0.21 1.73 8.37
C GLY A 81 -0.83 0.64 8.10
N ARG A 82 -1.90 0.64 8.91
CA ARG A 82 -2.96 -0.37 8.87
C ARG A 82 -3.60 -0.48 7.49
N THR A 83 -3.95 0.62 6.85
CA THR A 83 -4.60 0.62 5.53
C THR A 83 -3.75 -0.08 4.46
N ALA A 84 -2.45 0.19 4.44
CA ALA A 84 -1.53 -0.48 3.51
C ALA A 84 -1.40 -1.98 3.79
N LEU A 85 -1.39 -2.37 5.07
CA LEU A 85 -1.35 -3.79 5.48
C LEU A 85 -2.64 -4.52 5.08
N GLU A 86 -3.81 -3.93 5.31
CA GLU A 86 -5.12 -4.49 4.91
C GLU A 86 -5.18 -4.70 3.39
N SER A 87 -4.81 -3.68 2.61
CA SER A 87 -4.79 -3.78 1.14
C SER A 87 -3.80 -4.83 0.63
N LEU A 88 -2.64 -4.98 1.29
CA LEU A 88 -1.67 -6.02 0.97
C LEU A 88 -2.19 -7.41 1.32
N ASP A 89 -2.84 -7.59 2.47
CA ASP A 89 -3.43 -8.86 2.88
C ASP A 89 -4.51 -9.32 1.90
N GLU A 90 -5.43 -8.44 1.56
CA GLU A 90 -6.48 -8.73 0.56
C GLU A 90 -5.89 -9.13 -0.79
N TYR A 91 -4.89 -8.37 -1.27
CA TYR A 91 -4.22 -8.74 -2.50
C TYR A 91 -3.51 -10.09 -2.40
N MET A 92 -2.78 -10.35 -1.32
CA MET A 92 -2.04 -11.60 -1.11
C MET A 92 -2.98 -12.81 -1.02
N ARG A 93 -4.12 -12.65 -0.37
CA ARG A 93 -5.09 -13.71 -0.11
C ARG A 93 -6.00 -13.98 -1.32
N LEU A 94 -6.49 -12.95 -2.00
CA LEU A 94 -7.49 -13.06 -3.06
C LEU A 94 -6.93 -12.78 -4.45
N GLY A 95 -6.17 -11.71 -4.62
CA GLY A 95 -5.73 -11.24 -5.94
C GLY A 95 -4.53 -12.00 -6.49
N ARG A 96 -3.46 -12.10 -5.70
CA ARG A 96 -2.19 -12.69 -6.14
C ARG A 96 -2.31 -14.17 -6.53
N PRO A 97 -3.01 -15.05 -5.81
CA PRO A 97 -3.17 -16.45 -6.21
C PRO A 97 -3.87 -16.59 -7.56
N HIS A 98 -4.86 -15.73 -7.85
CA HIS A 98 -5.53 -15.72 -9.13
C HIS A 98 -4.57 -15.37 -10.28
N LEU A 99 -3.77 -14.31 -10.13
CA LEU A 99 -2.77 -13.89 -11.13
C LEU A 99 -1.65 -14.93 -11.30
N ALA A 100 -1.21 -15.56 -10.22
CA ALA A 100 -0.18 -16.60 -10.25
C ALA A 100 -0.65 -17.87 -11.01
N ARG A 101 -1.92 -18.26 -10.88
CA ARG A 101 -2.50 -19.39 -11.63
C ARG A 101 -2.47 -19.16 -13.15
N ILE A 102 -2.68 -17.94 -13.61
CA ILE A 102 -2.57 -17.60 -15.03
C ILE A 102 -1.16 -17.85 -15.55
N SER A 103 -0.14 -17.55 -14.76
CA SER A 103 1.25 -17.85 -15.09
C SER A 103 1.51 -19.35 -15.20
N SER A 104 1.03 -20.15 -14.25
CA SER A 104 1.25 -21.61 -14.26
C SER A 104 0.57 -22.32 -15.42
N ALA A 105 -0.62 -21.87 -15.82
CA ALA A 105 -1.32 -22.42 -16.99
C ALA A 105 -0.60 -22.16 -18.32
N ARG A 106 0.28 -21.16 -18.38
CA ARG A 106 1.07 -20.80 -19.58
C ARG A 106 2.51 -21.36 -19.58
N LYS A 107 2.86 -22.20 -18.61
CA LYS A 107 4.22 -22.70 -18.36
C LYS A 107 4.69 -23.81 -19.32
N ALA A 108 4.52 -23.68 -20.62
CA ALA A 108 5.37 -24.48 -21.52
C ALA A 108 6.81 -23.97 -21.67
N ASN A 109 7.11 -22.70 -21.25
CA ASN A 109 8.43 -22.09 -21.51
C ASN A 109 8.99 -21.19 -20.37
N ALA A 110 8.55 -21.33 -19.12
CA ALA A 110 8.89 -20.35 -18.08
C ALA A 110 9.79 -20.93 -16.96
N ALA A 111 10.90 -21.58 -17.33
CA ALA A 111 11.91 -22.10 -16.39
C ALA A 111 12.70 -21.01 -15.62
N ARG A 112 12.35 -19.72 -15.75
CA ARG A 112 13.09 -18.60 -15.14
C ARG A 112 12.19 -17.51 -14.53
N GLN A 113 10.95 -17.81 -14.17
CA GLN A 113 10.13 -16.80 -13.52
C GLN A 113 10.23 -16.95 -12.01
N ASP A 114 10.81 -15.93 -11.40
CA ASP A 114 10.86 -15.74 -9.97
C ASP A 114 9.40 -15.62 -9.44
N GLY A 115 8.80 -16.78 -9.13
CA GLY A 115 7.44 -16.90 -8.58
C GLY A 115 7.29 -16.23 -7.20
N THR A 116 8.38 -15.70 -6.67
CA THR A 116 8.42 -14.98 -5.40
C THR A 116 8.02 -13.52 -5.53
N ARG A 117 8.01 -12.94 -6.73
CA ARG A 117 7.64 -11.52 -6.91
C ARG A 117 6.27 -11.23 -6.33
N LEU A 118 6.21 -10.13 -5.57
CA LEU A 118 4.99 -9.73 -4.88
C LEU A 118 3.90 -9.36 -5.88
N PHE A 119 4.17 -8.40 -6.78
CA PHE A 119 3.17 -7.86 -7.70
C PHE A 119 3.28 -8.49 -9.09
N LEU A 120 2.17 -9.04 -9.55
CA LEU A 120 2.06 -9.75 -10.82
C LEU A 120 1.14 -9.01 -11.81
N SER A 121 1.47 -9.10 -13.08
CA SER A 121 0.64 -8.61 -14.19
C SER A 121 -0.55 -9.57 -14.44
N LEU A 122 -1.49 -9.16 -15.30
CA LEU A 122 -2.56 -10.05 -15.82
C LEU A 122 -2.04 -11.32 -16.50
N ARG A 123 -0.78 -11.33 -16.90
CA ARG A 123 -0.13 -12.52 -17.49
C ARG A 123 0.60 -13.37 -16.46
N GLY A 124 0.50 -13.02 -15.17
CA GLY A 124 1.23 -13.68 -14.08
C GLY A 124 2.73 -13.40 -14.06
N MET A 125 3.20 -12.43 -14.86
CA MET A 125 4.60 -11.99 -14.90
C MET A 125 4.85 -10.89 -13.89
N PRO A 126 6.10 -10.69 -13.43
CA PRO A 126 6.45 -9.52 -12.63
C PRO A 126 6.00 -8.20 -13.29
N LEU A 127 5.56 -7.25 -12.48
CA LEU A 127 5.19 -5.92 -12.99
C LEU A 127 6.42 -5.13 -13.43
N THR A 128 6.26 -4.36 -14.50
CA THR A 128 7.29 -3.44 -14.97
C THR A 128 7.15 -2.07 -14.30
N ARG A 129 8.26 -1.33 -14.22
CA ARG A 129 8.26 0.07 -13.74
C ARG A 129 7.31 0.96 -14.56
N GLN A 130 7.23 0.73 -15.87
CA GLN A 130 6.33 1.47 -16.77
C GLN A 130 4.87 1.26 -16.39
N TRP A 131 4.47 0.04 -16.02
CA TRP A 131 3.11 -0.23 -15.57
C TRP A 131 2.76 0.53 -14.29
N VAL A 132 3.64 0.52 -13.29
CA VAL A 132 3.42 1.27 -12.05
C VAL A 132 3.32 2.79 -12.31
N TRP A 133 4.13 3.31 -13.23
CA TRP A 133 4.01 4.69 -13.69
C TRP A 133 2.65 4.99 -14.32
N HIS A 134 2.19 4.09 -15.20
CA HIS A 134 0.89 4.21 -15.84
C HIS A 134 -0.25 4.15 -14.82
N LEU A 135 -0.19 3.22 -13.88
CA LEU A 135 -1.16 3.09 -12.79
C LEU A 135 -1.34 4.41 -12.01
N VAL A 136 -0.23 5.01 -11.55
CA VAL A 136 -0.28 6.27 -10.79
C VAL A 136 -0.87 7.41 -11.62
N LYS A 137 -0.51 7.50 -12.92
CA LYS A 137 -1.09 8.50 -13.82
C LYS A 137 -2.58 8.32 -14.05
N MET A 138 -3.06 7.08 -14.15
CA MET A 138 -4.49 6.79 -14.29
C MET A 138 -5.26 7.06 -13.01
N ALA A 139 -4.67 6.75 -11.86
CA ALA A 139 -5.31 6.98 -10.57
C ALA A 139 -5.56 8.48 -10.31
N LYS A 140 -4.64 9.35 -10.74
CA LYS A 140 -4.81 10.80 -10.67
C LYS A 140 -4.01 11.53 -11.75
N THR A 141 -4.69 12.38 -12.51
CA THR A 141 -4.05 13.26 -13.50
C THR A 141 -3.01 14.17 -12.84
N GLY A 142 -1.83 14.25 -13.44
CA GLY A 142 -0.73 15.05 -12.90
C GLY A 142 0.06 14.39 -11.77
N ALA A 143 -0.37 13.23 -11.27
CA ALA A 143 0.40 12.44 -10.31
C ALA A 143 1.56 11.68 -10.99
N SER A 144 2.56 11.36 -10.20
CA SER A 144 3.65 10.46 -10.56
C SER A 144 4.17 9.76 -9.32
N PRO A 145 4.82 8.59 -9.43
CA PRO A 145 5.40 7.92 -8.27
C PRO A 145 6.41 8.80 -7.50
N HIS A 146 7.16 9.63 -8.19
CA HIS A 146 8.05 10.60 -7.56
C HIS A 146 7.29 11.66 -6.74
N LYS A 147 6.19 12.17 -7.29
CA LYS A 147 5.34 13.12 -6.55
C LYS A 147 4.71 12.47 -5.34
N LEU A 148 4.20 11.23 -5.44
CA LEU A 148 3.64 10.48 -4.31
C LEU A 148 4.67 10.30 -3.18
N ARG A 149 5.88 9.89 -3.52
CA ARG A 149 6.96 9.76 -2.54
C ARG A 149 7.33 11.13 -1.92
N HIS A 150 7.37 12.20 -2.71
CA HIS A 150 7.61 13.55 -2.21
C HIS A 150 6.47 14.01 -1.30
N SER A 151 5.21 13.73 -1.68
CA SER A 151 4.04 14.02 -0.85
C SER A 151 4.07 13.26 0.48
N CYS A 152 4.41 11.97 0.48
CA CYS A 152 4.62 11.22 1.71
C CYS A 152 5.61 11.93 2.66
N ALA A 153 6.78 12.34 2.14
CA ALA A 153 7.78 13.06 2.94
C ALA A 153 7.25 14.39 3.48
N THR A 154 6.62 15.19 2.62
CA THR A 154 6.08 16.49 2.96
C THR A 154 5.00 16.39 4.03
N HIS A 155 4.01 15.52 3.83
CA HIS A 155 2.90 15.35 4.77
C HIS A 155 3.36 14.82 6.13
N MET A 156 4.32 13.88 6.17
CA MET A 156 4.89 13.46 7.45
C MET A 156 5.56 14.61 8.20
N VAL A 157 6.30 15.47 7.51
CA VAL A 157 6.94 16.66 8.14
C VAL A 157 5.88 17.67 8.57
N GLU A 158 4.86 17.93 7.76
CA GLU A 158 3.72 18.81 8.10
C GLU A 158 2.98 18.32 9.34
N HIS A 159 2.89 17.00 9.54
CA HIS A 159 2.32 16.38 10.74
C HIS A 159 3.32 16.28 11.92
N GLY A 160 4.50 16.90 11.80
CA GLY A 160 5.45 17.02 12.91
C GLY A 160 6.48 15.90 13.01
N ALA A 161 6.62 15.04 12.00
CA ALA A 161 7.71 14.06 11.96
C ALA A 161 9.07 14.77 11.85
N ASP A 162 10.05 14.31 12.62
CA ASP A 162 11.40 14.82 12.47
C ASP A 162 12.02 14.42 11.13
N LEU A 163 12.74 15.35 10.50
CA LEU A 163 13.30 15.19 9.15
C LEU A 163 14.22 13.96 9.04
N ARG A 164 14.97 13.65 10.10
CA ARG A 164 15.89 12.51 10.11
C ARG A 164 15.15 11.18 10.04
N SER A 165 14.07 11.03 10.79
CA SER A 165 13.20 9.83 10.72
C SER A 165 12.58 9.68 9.33
N VAL A 166 12.09 10.75 8.73
CA VAL A 166 11.57 10.74 7.35
C VAL A 166 12.65 10.33 6.36
N GLN A 167 13.86 10.85 6.47
CA GLN A 167 14.98 10.47 5.61
C GLN A 167 15.36 8.99 5.75
N LEU A 168 15.30 8.43 6.97
CA LEU A 168 15.54 7.02 7.23
C LEU A 168 14.47 6.13 6.58
N ILE A 169 13.19 6.45 6.75
CA ILE A 169 12.08 5.72 6.11
C ILE A 169 12.24 5.73 4.58
N LEU A 170 12.56 6.88 4.03
CA LEU A 170 12.73 7.03 2.59
C LEU A 170 14.04 6.41 2.06
N GLY A 171 15.04 6.18 2.88
CA GLY A 171 16.33 5.63 2.46
C GLY A 171 17.13 6.63 1.61
N HIS A 172 17.39 7.83 2.14
CA HIS A 172 18.30 8.77 1.54
C HIS A 172 19.75 8.29 1.75
N ALA A 173 20.56 8.30 0.66
CA ALA A 173 21.82 7.57 0.56
C ALA A 173 22.94 8.05 1.50
N ASP A 174 22.90 9.29 1.99
CA ASP A 174 23.95 9.88 2.79
C ASP A 174 23.92 9.47 4.28
N ILE A 175 22.89 8.74 4.69
CA ILE A 175 22.80 8.22 6.06
C ILE A 175 23.19 6.73 6.01
N SER A 176 24.47 6.50 5.73
CA SER A 176 25.04 5.15 5.74
C SER A 176 25.29 4.73 7.19
N THR A 177 24.42 3.93 7.75
CA THR A 177 24.85 3.00 8.79
C THR A 177 23.86 1.85 8.92
N THR A 178 24.32 0.67 8.58
CA THR A 178 23.73 -0.63 8.94
C THR A 178 23.45 -0.73 10.46
N GLN A 179 24.06 0.13 11.25
CA GLN A 179 23.90 0.22 12.70
C GLN A 179 22.58 0.86 13.18
N VAL A 180 21.82 1.51 12.31
CA VAL A 180 20.57 2.24 12.69
C VAL A 180 19.37 1.31 12.90
N TYR A 181 19.45 0.05 12.46
CA TYR A 181 18.31 -0.89 12.57
C TYR A 181 18.35 -1.76 13.83
N THR A 182 18.70 -1.19 14.96
CA THR A 182 18.49 -1.82 16.26
C THR A 182 16.98 -1.92 16.56
N HIS A 183 16.57 -2.86 17.42
CA HIS A 183 15.17 -2.99 17.84
C HIS A 183 14.57 -1.67 18.37
N LEU A 184 15.38 -0.85 19.05
CA LEU A 184 14.99 0.47 19.57
C LEU A 184 14.76 1.48 18.43
N ALA A 185 15.61 1.49 17.42
CA ALA A 185 15.46 2.37 16.27
C ALA A 185 14.23 2.01 15.42
N LEU A 186 13.96 0.72 15.24
CA LEU A 186 12.76 0.25 14.55
C LEU A 186 11.49 0.60 15.30
N GLY A 187 11.47 0.48 16.62
CA GLY A 187 10.36 0.90 17.48
C GLY A 187 10.05 2.40 17.29
N ARG A 188 11.09 3.23 17.30
CA ARG A 188 10.96 4.68 17.07
C ARG A 188 10.45 5.00 15.65
N LEU A 189 10.95 4.34 14.61
CA LEU A 189 10.48 4.57 13.25
C LEU A 189 9.01 4.17 13.07
N LYS A 190 8.57 3.08 13.68
CA LYS A 190 7.15 2.68 13.71
C LYS A 190 6.30 3.74 14.41
N GLU A 191 6.75 4.23 15.56
CA GLU A 191 6.03 5.25 16.31
C GLU A 191 5.92 6.55 15.54
N VAL A 192 7.02 7.04 14.94
CA VAL A 192 7.00 8.22 14.07
C VAL A 192 6.04 8.03 12.89
N HIS A 193 6.09 6.87 12.23
CA HIS A 193 5.17 6.57 11.13
C HIS A 193 3.71 6.54 11.62
N ARG A 194 3.43 5.83 12.72
CA ARG A 194 2.09 5.72 13.31
C ARG A 194 1.50 7.07 13.71
N THR A 195 2.33 7.96 14.24
CA THR A 195 1.88 9.27 14.76
C THR A 195 1.74 10.32 13.67
N HIS A 196 2.60 10.28 12.66
CA HIS A 196 2.75 11.39 11.71
C HIS A 196 2.42 11.05 10.25
N HIS A 197 2.18 9.77 9.93
CA HIS A 197 1.79 9.43 8.57
C HIS A 197 0.25 9.46 8.43
N PRO A 198 -0.32 10.20 7.44
CA PRO A 198 -1.78 10.37 7.30
C PRO A 198 -2.57 9.06 7.17
N ARG A 199 -1.95 8.01 6.61
CA ARG A 199 -2.57 6.68 6.41
C ARG A 199 -2.11 5.64 7.42
N ALA A 200 -1.51 6.03 8.53
CA ALA A 200 -1.05 5.07 9.55
C ALA A 200 -2.19 4.44 10.34
N THR A 201 -3.21 5.23 10.64
CA THR A 201 -4.45 4.81 11.31
C THR A 201 -5.64 5.13 10.42
N ARG A 202 -6.67 4.29 10.45
CA ARG A 202 -7.95 4.64 9.83
C ARG A 202 -8.57 5.78 10.64
N SER A 203 -9.11 6.80 9.98
CA SER A 203 -9.85 7.85 10.71
C SER A 203 -11.09 7.23 11.37
N GLU A 204 -11.48 7.74 12.55
CA GLU A 204 -12.70 7.28 13.24
C GLU A 204 -13.95 7.50 12.36
N ALA A 205 -13.94 8.50 11.49
CA ALA A 205 -14.99 8.74 10.50
C ALA A 205 -15.15 7.60 9.48
N GLU A 206 -14.05 6.98 9.02
CA GLU A 206 -14.12 5.83 8.11
C GLU A 206 -14.62 4.57 8.82
N THR A 207 -14.36 4.44 10.11
CA THR A 207 -14.87 3.32 10.92
C THR A 207 -16.37 3.46 11.16
N SER A 208 -16.87 4.67 11.38
CA SER A 208 -18.31 4.96 11.55
C SER A 208 -19.10 4.69 10.28
N ALA A 209 -18.58 5.11 9.12
CA ALA A 209 -19.26 4.91 7.82
C ALA A 209 -19.40 3.43 7.40
N LEU A 210 -18.57 2.53 7.93
CA LEU A 210 -18.65 1.09 7.67
C LEU A 210 -19.60 0.36 8.65
N LEU A 211 -19.91 0.99 9.80
CA LEU A 211 -20.81 0.41 10.82
C LEU A 211 -22.28 0.80 10.58
N GLU A 212 -22.55 1.92 9.93
CA GLU A 212 -23.92 2.38 9.66
C GLU A 212 -24.77 1.42 8.79
N PRO A 213 -24.24 0.75 7.73
CA PRO A 213 -25.07 -0.15 6.92
C PRO A 213 -25.54 -1.42 7.65
N ALA A 214 -24.80 -1.88 8.66
CA ALA A 214 -25.16 -3.11 9.37
C ALA A 214 -26.31 -2.92 10.34
N GLU A 215 -26.37 -1.78 11.04
CA GLU A 215 -27.47 -1.45 11.97
C GLU A 215 -28.78 -1.12 11.24
N GLU A 216 -28.72 -0.50 10.06
CA GLU A 216 -29.91 -0.22 9.26
C GLU A 216 -30.54 -1.51 8.69
N LEU A 217 -29.74 -2.47 8.25
CA LEU A 217 -30.21 -3.78 7.77
C LEU A 217 -30.83 -4.60 8.90
N GLU A 218 -30.29 -4.53 10.10
CA GLU A 218 -30.83 -5.24 11.27
C GLU A 218 -32.16 -4.63 11.72
N ARG A 219 -32.28 -3.31 11.73
CA ARG A 219 -33.52 -2.58 12.03
C ARG A 219 -34.61 -2.79 10.97
N ALA A 220 -34.22 -2.92 9.69
CA ALA A 220 -35.14 -3.22 8.61
C ALA A 220 -35.68 -4.67 8.70
N SER A 221 -34.82 -5.64 9.06
CA SER A 221 -35.18 -7.04 9.26
C SER A 221 -36.17 -7.24 10.42
N ILE A 222 -35.99 -6.50 11.51
CA ILE A 222 -36.91 -6.56 12.68
C ILE A 222 -38.26 -5.94 12.34
N ARG A 223 -38.32 -4.89 11.51
CA ARG A 223 -39.60 -4.26 11.10
C ARG A 223 -40.44 -5.15 10.19
N THR A 224 -39.80 -5.97 9.35
CA THR A 224 -40.50 -6.90 8.44
C THR A 224 -41.12 -8.09 9.19
N SER A 225 -40.39 -8.60 10.21
CA SER A 225 -40.85 -9.72 11.03
C SER A 225 -42.06 -9.40 11.92
N PHE A 226 -42.30 -8.11 12.22
CA PHE A 226 -43.47 -7.67 13.04
C PHE A 226 -44.73 -7.40 12.22
N LYS A 227 -44.64 -7.32 10.87
CA LYS A 227 -45.79 -7.11 9.98
C LYS A 227 -46.47 -8.39 9.50
N GLU A 228 -45.80 -9.54 9.61
CA GLU A 228 -46.39 -10.83 9.19
C GLU A 228 -47.14 -11.58 10.31
N LYS A 229 -47.28 -11.00 11.49
CA LYS A 229 -47.99 -11.60 12.62
C LYS A 229 -49.26 -10.80 13.07
N LYS A 230 -49.93 -10.12 12.13
CA LYS A 230 -51.26 -9.55 12.41
C LYS A 230 -52.28 -10.03 11.36
#